data_cbe283e67e36760bb0bc5d8293578e3a
#
_entry.id   cbe283e67e36760bb0bc5d8293578e3a
#
_cell.length_a   1.000
_cell.length_b   1.000
_cell.length_c   1.000
_cell.angle_alpha   90.00
_cell.angle_beta   90.00
_cell.angle_gamma   90.00
#
_symmetry.space_group_name_H-M   'P 1'
#
loop_
_entity.id
_entity.type
_entity.pdbx_description
1 polymer ?
#
loop_
_entity_poly.entity_id
_entity_poly.type
_entity_poly.pdbx_seq_one_letter_code
_entity_poly.pdbx_strand_id
1 'polypeptide(L)'
;MIRSAARLLAGALVALAASLAPPAALSASARDSLGVFGAWAAFRDPAVPRCYAIAIAEPSLFAREFQPYATVGTWPRRNERGQVHLRVSRRMAAGARITLSVGAQRFALVGGGADAWAADRAMDAAIIAAMRSTRTMAVSARDARGRPFGNAYNLAGAATAMDAATLACARL
;
A
#
# COMPACT_ATOMS: atom_id res chain seq x y z
N MET A 1 9.03 59.44 -73.93
CA MET A 1 8.01 58.39 -74.02
C MET A 1 8.57 57.12 -73.51
N ILE A 2 8.45 56.80 -72.20
CA ILE A 2 8.81 55.50 -71.60
C ILE A 2 7.79 55.23 -70.50
N ARG A 3 6.97 54.19 -70.68
CA ARG A 3 5.95 53.79 -69.76
C ARG A 3 6.59 52.76 -68.74
N SER A 4 6.62 53.11 -67.47
CA SER A 4 7.03 52.22 -66.36
C SER A 4 5.86 51.38 -65.97
N ALA A 5 6.04 50.03 -66.01
CA ALA A 5 5.11 49.06 -65.48
C ALA A 5 5.49 48.71 -64.05
N ALA A 6 4.67 49.07 -63.08
CA ALA A 6 4.83 48.65 -61.71
C ALA A 6 4.22 47.25 -61.52
N ARG A 7 5.04 46.26 -61.09
CA ARG A 7 4.58 44.97 -60.72
C ARG A 7 4.38 44.92 -59.21
N LEU A 8 3.13 44.73 -58.76
CA LEU A 8 2.75 44.49 -57.40
C LEU A 8 3.00 42.99 -57.05
N LEU A 9 3.94 42.72 -56.16
CA LEU A 9 4.13 41.43 -55.57
C LEU A 9 3.26 41.32 -54.32
N ALA A 10 2.17 40.54 -54.39
CA ALA A 10 1.36 40.20 -53.23
C ALA A 10 2.00 39.03 -52.52
N GLY A 11 2.63 39.29 -51.37
CA GLY A 11 3.18 38.25 -50.48
C GLY A 11 2.06 37.65 -49.61
N ALA A 12 1.77 36.37 -49.81
CA ALA A 12 0.85 35.63 -48.96
C ALA A 12 1.59 35.19 -47.69
N LEU A 13 1.25 35.79 -46.56
CA LEU A 13 1.66 35.34 -45.22
C LEU A 13 0.80 34.14 -44.81
N VAL A 14 1.38 32.92 -44.86
CA VAL A 14 0.76 31.70 -44.27
C VAL A 14 1.10 31.70 -42.78
N ALA A 15 0.12 32.06 -41.95
CA ALA A 15 0.22 31.95 -40.48
C ALA A 15 0.08 30.47 -40.08
N LEU A 16 1.20 29.85 -39.67
CA LEU A 16 1.24 28.52 -39.12
C LEU A 16 0.78 28.57 -37.65
N ALA A 17 -0.50 28.31 -37.39
CA ALA A 17 -1.05 28.17 -36.05
C ALA A 17 -0.60 26.83 -35.46
N ALA A 18 0.47 26.86 -34.68
CA ALA A 18 0.90 25.71 -33.87
C ALA A 18 -0.11 25.50 -32.74
N SER A 19 -0.94 24.45 -32.86
CA SER A 19 -1.85 23.99 -31.80
C SER A 19 -1.04 23.41 -30.64
N LEU A 20 -0.83 24.19 -29.57
CA LEU A 20 -0.36 23.65 -28.30
C LEU A 20 -1.50 22.85 -27.67
N ALA A 21 -1.54 21.54 -27.95
CA ALA A 21 -2.37 20.61 -27.17
C ALA A 21 -1.80 20.54 -25.75
N PRO A 22 -2.62 20.76 -24.71
CA PRO A 22 -2.14 20.58 -23.34
C PRO A 22 -1.74 19.11 -23.15
N PRO A 23 -0.63 18.82 -22.42
CA PRO A 23 -0.26 17.44 -22.12
C PRO A 23 -1.42 16.80 -21.33
N ALA A 24 -1.92 15.66 -21.83
CA ALA A 24 -2.90 14.87 -21.11
C ALA A 24 -2.26 14.47 -19.77
N ALA A 25 -2.71 15.09 -18.68
CA ALA A 25 -2.32 14.70 -17.34
C ALA A 25 -2.77 13.24 -17.15
N LEU A 26 -1.82 12.32 -17.10
CA LEU A 26 -2.03 10.95 -16.65
C LEU A 26 -2.55 11.07 -15.21
N SER A 27 -3.87 11.04 -15.05
CA SER A 27 -4.50 10.92 -13.72
C SER A 27 -4.07 9.58 -13.16
N ALA A 28 -3.03 9.60 -12.33
CA ALA A 28 -2.73 8.44 -11.49
C ALA A 28 -4.03 8.14 -10.73
N SER A 29 -4.59 6.95 -10.94
CA SER A 29 -5.83 6.54 -10.28
C SER A 29 -5.60 6.66 -8.78
N ALA A 30 -6.18 7.70 -8.19
CA ALA A 30 -6.04 7.98 -6.77
C ALA A 30 -6.71 6.83 -6.00
N ARG A 31 -6.06 6.37 -4.94
CA ARG A 31 -6.66 5.41 -4.01
C ARG A 31 -7.80 6.10 -3.29
N ASP A 32 -8.95 5.46 -3.25
CA ASP A 32 -10.09 5.96 -2.50
C ASP A 32 -9.87 5.71 -1.02
N SER A 33 -9.87 6.76 -0.21
CA SER A 33 -9.86 6.63 1.25
C SER A 33 -11.25 6.23 1.72
N LEU A 34 -11.33 5.12 2.47
CA LEU A 34 -12.57 4.64 3.10
C LEU A 34 -12.70 5.17 4.53
N GLY A 35 -11.64 5.77 5.07
CA GLY A 35 -11.60 6.39 6.38
C GLY A 35 -10.35 6.06 7.19
N VAL A 36 -10.20 6.80 8.29
CA VAL A 36 -9.18 6.58 9.32
C VAL A 36 -9.90 6.21 10.61
N PHE A 37 -9.49 5.11 11.21
CA PHE A 37 -10.13 4.47 12.37
C PHE A 37 -9.05 4.25 13.45
N GLY A 38 -8.89 5.18 14.36
CA GLY A 38 -7.82 5.13 15.35
C GLY A 38 -6.43 5.07 14.73
N ALA A 39 -5.69 4.00 14.99
CA ALA A 39 -4.35 3.77 14.42
C ALA A 39 -4.36 3.15 13.03
N TRP A 40 -5.52 2.83 12.46
CA TRP A 40 -5.68 2.16 11.17
C TRP A 40 -6.42 3.03 10.17
N ALA A 41 -6.09 2.88 8.89
CA ALA A 41 -6.82 3.46 7.77
C ALA A 41 -7.28 2.35 6.81
N ALA A 42 -8.35 2.61 6.07
CA ALA A 42 -8.84 1.71 5.04
C ALA A 42 -8.86 2.41 3.68
N PHE A 43 -8.51 1.66 2.64
CA PHE A 43 -8.44 2.16 1.26
C PHE A 43 -9.04 1.15 0.28
N ARG A 44 -9.57 1.69 -0.82
CA ARG A 44 -9.84 0.99 -2.06
C ARG A 44 -8.88 1.47 -3.13
N ASP A 45 -8.23 0.56 -3.82
CA ASP A 45 -7.33 0.85 -4.94
C ASP A 45 -7.96 0.29 -6.22
N PRO A 46 -8.64 1.13 -7.03
CA PRO A 46 -9.32 0.66 -8.24
C PRO A 46 -8.36 0.28 -9.36
N ALA A 47 -7.15 0.85 -9.39
CA ALA A 47 -6.13 0.51 -10.38
C ALA A 47 -5.57 -0.90 -10.19
N VAL A 48 -5.47 -1.33 -8.93
CA VAL A 48 -5.10 -2.70 -8.56
C VAL A 48 -6.28 -3.27 -7.78
N PRO A 49 -7.37 -3.76 -8.43
CA PRO A 49 -8.64 -4.06 -7.76
C PRO A 49 -8.45 -4.77 -6.41
N ARG A 50 -8.29 -3.96 -5.36
CA ARG A 50 -8.06 -4.41 -3.99
C ARG A 50 -8.60 -3.40 -2.99
N CYS A 51 -8.97 -3.90 -1.82
CA CYS A 51 -9.27 -3.07 -0.66
C CYS A 51 -8.43 -3.57 0.52
N TYR A 52 -7.96 -2.65 1.35
CA TYR A 52 -7.09 -3.05 2.45
C TYR A 52 -7.21 -2.09 3.64
N ALA A 53 -7.05 -2.65 4.83
CA ALA A 53 -6.75 -1.90 6.03
C ALA A 53 -5.23 -1.85 6.23
N ILE A 54 -4.71 -0.74 6.76
CA ILE A 54 -3.27 -0.53 6.96
C ILE A 54 -3.01 0.26 8.24
N ALA A 55 -1.94 -0.10 8.95
CA ALA A 55 -1.37 0.70 10.02
C ALA A 55 0.15 0.78 9.90
N ILE A 56 0.71 1.91 10.27
CA ILE A 56 2.16 2.11 10.44
C ILE A 56 2.54 1.60 11.84
N ALA A 57 3.72 1.00 11.95
CA ALA A 57 4.22 0.55 13.25
C ALA A 57 4.48 1.74 14.20
N GLU A 58 4.28 1.49 15.48
CA GLU A 58 4.60 2.42 16.56
C GLU A 58 6.04 2.94 16.45
N PRO A 59 6.31 4.17 16.90
CA PRO A 59 7.66 4.73 16.93
C PRO A 59 8.64 3.79 17.64
N SER A 60 9.90 3.83 17.22
CA SER A 60 10.98 3.04 17.79
C SER A 60 12.26 3.87 17.87
N LEU A 61 13.02 3.70 18.92
CA LEU A 61 14.35 4.32 19.08
C LEU A 61 15.42 3.66 18.20
N PHE A 62 15.13 2.47 17.66
CA PHE A 62 16.08 1.75 16.80
C PHE A 62 15.98 2.22 15.36
N ALA A 63 17.14 2.36 14.71
CA ALA A 63 17.22 2.71 13.29
C ALA A 63 16.44 1.72 12.42
N ARG A 64 15.74 2.24 11.42
CA ARG A 64 14.93 1.50 10.46
C ARG A 64 15.54 1.63 9.06
N GLU A 65 15.58 0.55 8.31
CA GLU A 65 15.92 0.56 6.88
C GLU A 65 14.68 0.83 6.03
N PHE A 66 13.51 0.37 6.51
CA PHE A 66 12.22 0.51 5.84
C PHE A 66 11.19 1.07 6.81
N GLN A 67 10.19 1.76 6.27
CA GLN A 67 8.99 2.12 7.04
C GLN A 67 8.15 0.86 7.27
N PRO A 68 8.03 0.37 8.52
CA PRO A 68 7.25 -0.82 8.81
C PRO A 68 5.75 -0.51 8.82
N TYR A 69 4.96 -1.42 8.23
CA TYR A 69 3.50 -1.35 8.26
C TYR A 69 2.89 -2.75 8.28
N ALA A 70 1.64 -2.83 8.70
CA ALA A 70 0.82 -4.03 8.62
C ALA A 70 -0.40 -3.77 7.74
N THR A 71 -0.79 -4.74 6.92
CA THR A 71 -2.01 -4.66 6.11
C THR A 71 -2.83 -5.93 6.22
N VAL A 72 -4.14 -5.76 6.10
CA VAL A 72 -5.09 -6.84 5.84
C VAL A 72 -5.82 -6.51 4.55
N GLY A 73 -5.55 -7.27 3.50
CA GLY A 73 -5.98 -6.96 2.14
C GLY A 73 -6.90 -8.01 1.52
N THR A 74 -7.74 -7.55 0.60
CA THR A 74 -8.65 -8.38 -0.21
C THR A 74 -8.44 -8.05 -1.68
N TRP A 75 -8.20 -9.06 -2.51
CA TRP A 75 -8.08 -8.99 -3.97
C TRP A 75 -9.18 -9.82 -4.61
N PRO A 76 -10.36 -9.26 -4.93
CA PRO A 76 -11.52 -10.02 -5.43
C PRO A 76 -11.21 -10.86 -6.67
N ARG A 77 -10.45 -10.30 -7.62
CA ARG A 77 -10.05 -10.99 -8.86
C ARG A 77 -9.10 -12.17 -8.66
N ARG A 78 -8.42 -12.24 -7.52
CA ARG A 78 -7.52 -13.36 -7.15
C ARG A 78 -8.18 -14.32 -6.19
N ASN A 79 -9.44 -14.09 -5.82
CA ASN A 79 -10.13 -14.82 -4.75
C ASN A 79 -9.34 -14.83 -3.42
N GLU A 80 -8.52 -13.81 -3.18
CA GLU A 80 -7.82 -13.60 -1.92
C GLU A 80 -8.64 -12.69 -1.02
N ARG A 81 -8.92 -13.16 0.20
CA ARG A 81 -9.71 -12.43 1.20
C ARG A 81 -8.97 -12.40 2.52
N GLY A 82 -8.74 -11.20 3.05
CA GLY A 82 -8.17 -11.03 4.37
C GLY A 82 -6.70 -11.46 4.48
N GLN A 83 -5.90 -11.31 3.42
CA GLN A 83 -4.48 -11.62 3.48
C GLN A 83 -3.74 -10.67 4.43
N VAL A 84 -3.08 -11.21 5.43
CA VAL A 84 -2.23 -10.48 6.37
C VAL A 84 -0.82 -10.35 5.78
N HIS A 85 -0.35 -9.12 5.69
CA HIS A 85 1.00 -8.82 5.25
C HIS A 85 1.64 -7.79 6.19
N LEU A 86 2.89 -8.02 6.55
CA LEU A 86 3.69 -7.09 7.34
C LEU A 86 4.98 -6.76 6.58
N ARG A 87 5.23 -5.47 6.41
CA ARG A 87 6.56 -4.99 6.08
C ARG A 87 7.28 -4.66 7.37
N VAL A 88 8.46 -5.23 7.54
CA VAL A 88 9.26 -5.04 8.75
C VAL A 88 10.34 -3.97 8.55
N SER A 89 10.86 -3.43 9.65
CA SER A 89 11.77 -2.28 9.64
C SER A 89 13.18 -2.57 9.16
N ARG A 90 13.56 -3.85 9.03
CA ARG A 90 14.91 -4.27 8.59
C ARG A 90 14.84 -5.49 7.70
N ARG A 91 15.84 -5.66 6.85
CA ARG A 91 16.02 -6.89 6.09
C ARG A 91 16.31 -8.05 7.05
N MET A 92 15.52 -9.10 6.94
CA MET A 92 15.67 -10.32 7.73
C MET A 92 16.82 -11.18 7.20
N ALA A 93 17.44 -11.94 8.10
CA ALA A 93 18.38 -12.99 7.70
C ALA A 93 17.66 -14.06 6.86
N ALA A 94 18.40 -14.71 5.96
CA ALA A 94 17.86 -15.84 5.21
C ALA A 94 17.42 -16.94 6.18
N GLY A 95 16.20 -17.46 6.02
CA GLY A 95 15.62 -18.49 6.89
C GLY A 95 15.33 -18.03 8.34
N ALA A 96 15.34 -16.71 8.60
CA ALA A 96 15.02 -16.23 9.95
C ALA A 96 13.60 -16.62 10.35
N ARG A 97 13.45 -17.08 11.60
CA ARG A 97 12.14 -17.29 12.20
C ARG A 97 11.44 -15.93 12.36
N ILE A 98 10.24 -15.82 11.82
CA ILE A 98 9.40 -14.62 11.91
C ILE A 98 8.22 -14.97 12.82
N THR A 99 8.07 -14.24 13.92
CA THR A 99 6.98 -14.49 14.88
C THR A 99 6.11 -13.25 15.00
N LEU A 100 4.81 -13.44 14.77
CA LEU A 100 3.79 -12.43 15.07
C LEU A 100 3.12 -12.81 16.39
N SER A 101 3.15 -11.91 17.37
CA SER A 101 2.41 -12.02 18.62
C SER A 101 1.19 -11.11 18.58
N VAL A 102 0.00 -11.63 18.86
CA VAL A 102 -1.25 -10.88 18.92
C VAL A 102 -1.91 -11.22 20.26
N GLY A 103 -1.80 -10.33 21.23
CA GLY A 103 -2.14 -10.65 22.61
C GLY A 103 -1.32 -11.85 23.13
N ALA A 104 -1.97 -12.89 23.60
CA ALA A 104 -1.32 -14.12 24.06
C ALA A 104 -1.00 -15.13 22.94
N GLN A 105 -1.54 -14.92 21.74
CA GLN A 105 -1.34 -15.85 20.63
C GLN A 105 -0.04 -15.55 19.87
N ARG A 106 0.58 -16.60 19.32
CA ARG A 106 1.80 -16.51 18.52
C ARG A 106 1.64 -17.28 17.21
N PHE A 107 2.04 -16.64 16.11
CA PHE A 107 1.95 -17.17 14.76
C PHE A 107 3.34 -17.18 14.13
N ALA A 108 3.72 -18.32 13.54
CA ALA A 108 4.95 -18.41 12.76
C ALA A 108 4.67 -17.99 11.32
N LEU A 109 5.15 -16.81 10.96
CA LEU A 109 4.96 -16.26 9.61
C LEU A 109 5.99 -16.82 8.63
N VAL A 110 5.65 -16.74 7.33
CA VAL A 110 6.55 -17.01 6.23
C VAL A 110 6.96 -15.71 5.56
N GLY A 111 8.14 -15.68 4.93
CA GLY A 111 8.59 -14.48 4.21
C GLY A 111 10.08 -14.40 4.07
N GLY A 112 10.56 -13.22 3.68
CA GLY A 112 11.97 -12.94 3.47
C GLY A 112 12.19 -11.48 3.04
N GLY A 113 13.44 -11.07 2.99
CA GLY A 113 13.74 -9.66 2.75
C GLY A 113 13.19 -8.80 3.88
N ALA A 114 12.20 -7.97 3.60
CA ALA A 114 11.53 -7.13 4.60
C ALA A 114 10.01 -7.42 4.69
N ASP A 115 9.54 -8.50 4.09
CA ASP A 115 8.12 -8.78 3.97
C ASP A 115 7.77 -10.14 4.58
N ALA A 116 6.65 -10.22 5.31
CA ALA A 116 6.17 -11.40 5.98
C ALA A 116 4.66 -11.57 5.80
N TRP A 117 4.22 -12.82 5.67
CA TRP A 117 2.82 -13.19 5.45
C TRP A 117 2.40 -14.33 6.40
N ALA A 118 1.12 -14.50 6.60
CA ALA A 118 0.59 -15.75 7.14
C ALA A 118 0.97 -16.91 6.19
N ALA A 119 1.15 -18.09 6.76
CA ALA A 119 1.55 -19.26 5.97
C ALA A 119 0.43 -19.77 5.05
N ASP A 120 -0.82 -19.55 5.44
CA ASP A 120 -2.01 -19.95 4.71
C ASP A 120 -3.24 -19.11 5.11
N ARG A 121 -4.37 -19.34 4.43
CA ARG A 121 -5.65 -18.65 4.69
C ARG A 121 -6.23 -18.94 6.08
N ALA A 122 -5.99 -20.10 6.64
CA ALA A 122 -6.47 -20.43 7.97
C ALA A 122 -5.72 -19.61 9.02
N MET A 123 -4.43 -19.43 8.85
CA MET A 123 -3.61 -18.55 9.69
C MET A 123 -3.99 -17.08 9.51
N ASP A 124 -4.27 -16.60 8.28
CA ASP A 124 -4.82 -15.26 8.05
C ASP A 124 -6.08 -15.03 8.87
N ALA A 125 -7.04 -15.95 8.80
CA ALA A 125 -8.30 -15.85 9.54
C ALA A 125 -8.07 -15.86 11.06
N ALA A 126 -7.17 -16.70 11.56
CA ALA A 126 -6.84 -16.77 12.99
C ALA A 126 -6.17 -15.48 13.49
N ILE A 127 -5.25 -14.90 12.71
CA ILE A 127 -4.61 -13.61 13.02
C ILE A 127 -5.67 -12.50 13.06
N ILE A 128 -6.54 -12.41 12.06
CA ILE A 128 -7.61 -11.41 12.00
C ILE A 128 -8.56 -11.54 13.19
N ALA A 129 -8.94 -12.76 13.57
CA ALA A 129 -9.76 -12.99 14.75
C ALA A 129 -9.08 -12.52 16.04
N ALA A 130 -7.80 -12.80 16.19
CA ALA A 130 -7.00 -12.34 17.32
C ALA A 130 -6.87 -10.81 17.35
N MET A 131 -6.66 -10.15 16.19
CA MET A 131 -6.57 -8.69 16.08
C MET A 131 -7.85 -7.98 16.52
N ARG A 132 -9.02 -8.61 16.34
CA ARG A 132 -10.31 -8.05 16.75
C ARG A 132 -10.53 -8.03 18.27
N SER A 133 -9.81 -8.87 19.01
CA SER A 133 -10.01 -9.07 20.44
C SER A 133 -8.88 -8.52 21.33
N THR A 134 -7.82 -7.95 20.72
CA THR A 134 -6.65 -7.47 21.46
C THR A 134 -6.33 -6.01 21.13
N ARG A 135 -5.47 -5.38 21.94
CA ARG A 135 -5.10 -3.97 21.78
C ARG A 135 -3.79 -3.77 21.03
N THR A 136 -2.95 -4.77 20.99
CA THR A 136 -1.61 -4.66 20.41
C THR A 136 -1.20 -5.93 19.71
N MET A 137 -0.37 -5.78 18.70
CA MET A 137 0.39 -6.89 18.11
C MET A 137 1.84 -6.48 17.87
N ALA A 138 2.74 -7.44 17.77
CA ALA A 138 4.13 -7.19 17.46
C ALA A 138 4.72 -8.31 16.60
N VAL A 139 5.44 -7.96 15.57
CA VAL A 139 6.25 -8.89 14.79
C VAL A 139 7.71 -8.81 15.23
N SER A 140 8.38 -9.95 15.33
CA SER A 140 9.78 -10.05 15.69
C SER A 140 10.53 -11.01 14.75
N ALA A 141 11.78 -10.67 14.45
CA ALA A 141 12.69 -11.48 13.64
C ALA A 141 14.16 -11.15 13.98
N ARG A 142 15.11 -11.75 13.24
CA ARG A 142 16.52 -11.37 13.26
C ARG A 142 16.91 -10.74 11.94
N ASP A 143 17.70 -9.64 12.00
CA ASP A 143 18.23 -8.98 10.81
C ASP A 143 19.36 -9.80 10.17
N ALA A 144 19.85 -9.37 8.99
CA ALA A 144 20.92 -10.02 8.24
C ALA A 144 22.24 -10.16 9.03
N ARG A 145 22.40 -9.42 10.13
CA ARG A 145 23.54 -9.52 11.07
C ARG A 145 23.23 -10.39 12.30
N GLY A 146 22.07 -11.08 12.30
CA GLY A 146 21.61 -11.93 13.41
C GLY A 146 21.05 -11.17 14.62
N ARG A 147 20.96 -9.83 14.58
CA ARG A 147 20.47 -9.01 15.69
C ARG A 147 18.93 -9.07 15.74
N PRO A 148 18.35 -9.26 16.95
CA PRO A 148 16.90 -9.25 17.09
C PRO A 148 16.35 -7.84 16.81
N PHE A 149 15.17 -7.79 16.21
CA PHE A 149 14.39 -6.56 16.04
C PHE A 149 12.90 -6.88 16.05
N GLY A 150 12.07 -5.86 16.23
CA GLY A 150 10.62 -6.00 16.21
C GLY A 150 9.93 -4.71 15.83
N ASN A 151 8.65 -4.84 15.45
CA ASN A 151 7.76 -3.73 15.16
C ASN A 151 6.43 -3.99 15.87
N ALA A 152 5.99 -3.03 16.67
CA ALA A 152 4.72 -3.06 17.39
C ALA A 152 3.66 -2.23 16.67
N TYR A 153 2.41 -2.62 16.82
CA TYR A 153 1.25 -1.94 16.22
C TYR A 153 0.14 -1.81 17.25
N ASN A 154 -0.45 -0.64 17.33
CA ASN A 154 -1.69 -0.42 18.06
C ASN A 154 -2.86 -0.96 17.22
N LEU A 155 -3.75 -1.75 17.83
CA LEU A 155 -4.92 -2.33 17.16
C LEU A 155 -6.22 -1.51 17.36
N ALA A 156 -6.14 -0.33 17.97
CA ALA A 156 -7.30 0.56 18.05
C ALA A 156 -7.80 0.93 16.65
N GLY A 157 -9.04 0.57 16.35
CA GLY A 157 -9.68 0.80 15.04
C GLY A 157 -9.39 -0.26 13.98
N ALA A 158 -8.53 -1.25 14.25
CA ALA A 158 -8.20 -2.31 13.29
C ALA A 158 -9.45 -3.06 12.79
N ALA A 159 -10.35 -3.47 13.70
CA ALA A 159 -11.58 -4.18 13.33
C ALA A 159 -12.44 -3.36 12.36
N THR A 160 -12.68 -2.09 12.68
CA THR A 160 -13.50 -1.20 11.85
C THR A 160 -12.85 -0.93 10.49
N ALA A 161 -11.52 -0.72 10.45
CA ALA A 161 -10.81 -0.53 9.19
C ALA A 161 -10.86 -1.79 8.29
N MET A 162 -10.71 -2.98 8.87
CA MET A 162 -10.84 -4.26 8.16
C MET A 162 -12.26 -4.46 7.62
N ASP A 163 -13.29 -4.10 8.38
CA ASP A 163 -14.68 -4.20 7.94
C ASP A 163 -14.98 -3.21 6.81
N ALA A 164 -14.51 -1.96 6.91
CA ALA A 164 -14.65 -0.97 5.84
C ALA A 164 -14.00 -1.44 4.53
N ALA A 165 -12.78 -1.98 4.60
CA ALA A 165 -12.09 -2.54 3.44
C ALA A 165 -12.83 -3.75 2.84
N THR A 166 -13.32 -4.65 3.69
CA THR A 166 -14.07 -5.85 3.25
C THR A 166 -15.35 -5.48 2.53
N LEU A 167 -16.15 -4.55 3.10
CA LEU A 167 -17.41 -4.08 2.52
C LEU A 167 -17.18 -3.33 1.19
N ALA A 168 -16.12 -2.54 1.08
CA ALA A 168 -15.80 -1.83 -0.16
C ALA A 168 -15.47 -2.78 -1.32
N CYS A 169 -14.86 -3.94 -1.02
CA CYS A 169 -14.53 -4.96 -2.02
C CYS A 169 -15.64 -6.01 -2.24
N ALA A 170 -16.66 -6.06 -1.40
CA ALA A 170 -17.79 -7.00 -1.59
C ALA A 170 -18.65 -6.67 -2.81
N ARG A 171 -18.51 -5.48 -3.38
CA ARG A 171 -19.26 -4.96 -4.53
C ARG A 171 -18.44 -4.95 -5.84
N LEU A 172 -17.25 -5.55 -5.84
CA LEU A 172 -16.35 -5.64 -7.00
C LEU A 172 -16.38 -7.09 -7.61
#